data_786ab07cef7eee8c3081978e3588b65a
#
_entry.id   786ab07cef7eee8c3081978e3588b65a
#
_cell.length_a   1.000
_cell.length_b   1.000
_cell.length_c   1.000
_cell.angle_alpha   90.00
_cell.angle_beta   90.00
_cell.angle_gamma   90.00
#
_symmetry.space_group_name_H-M   'P 1'
#
loop_
_entity.id
_entity.type
_entity.pdbx_description
1 polymer ?
#
loop_
_entity_poly.entity_id
_entity_poly.type
_entity_poly.pdbx_seq_one_letter_code
_entity_poly.pdbx_strand_id
1 'polypeptide(L)'
;QAPDLLLLDEPTNHLDMDSITWLENYLAQYKGSVLLVTHDRYFLENAVTKIIELKNGGLEVYTGNYEDYLFQKSEREAIQQKMDEKQLKLYKSELQWMRKGAKARTTKQQARIHRFEDLEKVTQQSTTDAKLEIQLDGSRLGKRVFNLEHISLFAGEKQILNDFSYIFQSNDRIGIVGKNGAGKTTLLNMLAGEIAIAGGNLIIGETVKIAYYKQLSEVLPDDKRVINYLQEIAEEVKLSDGIVVSVTEMLETFLFPRETHGSLISSLSGGEKRRLYLLKLLMTKPNVLLMDEPTNDLDIDTLTVLEDYLNSFGGAVITVSHDRYFLDKVADKLLILNDEGKPGVFFGDMSEYLLVSRQKESEAAKQEIKKAAAPVPAQDAVKEKTKWTYMEQKEWETIEDDIAELEEKGQTLQSAMAENASDFEKLTQLQQELDDAEAALAEKWERWEYLSQFAKD
;
A
#
# COMPACT_ATOMS: atom_id res chain seq x y z
N GLN A 1 15.05 7.85 -28.48
CA GLN A 1 16.29 8.45 -27.95
C GLN A 1 16.61 7.75 -26.65
N ALA A 2 17.88 7.41 -26.43
CA ALA A 2 18.35 6.84 -25.16
C ALA A 2 19.36 7.85 -24.57
N PRO A 3 18.92 8.85 -23.77
CA PRO A 3 19.80 9.83 -23.15
C PRO A 3 20.67 9.16 -22.07
N ASP A 4 21.84 9.75 -21.77
CA ASP A 4 22.72 9.24 -20.71
C ASP A 4 22.13 9.47 -19.30
N LEU A 5 21.29 10.50 -19.14
CA LEU A 5 20.59 10.85 -17.91
C LEU A 5 19.11 11.07 -18.21
N LEU A 6 18.25 10.35 -17.48
CA LEU A 6 16.80 10.48 -17.52
C LEU A 6 16.32 11.14 -16.21
N LEU A 7 15.58 12.24 -16.34
CA LEU A 7 14.96 12.94 -15.20
C LEU A 7 13.45 12.73 -15.26
N LEU A 8 12.86 12.21 -14.19
CA LEU A 8 11.43 11.93 -14.08
C LEU A 8 10.89 12.59 -12.81
N ASP A 9 9.77 13.29 -12.96
CA ASP A 9 9.05 13.92 -11.85
C ASP A 9 7.67 13.29 -11.73
N GLU A 10 7.42 12.58 -10.63
CA GLU A 10 6.20 11.83 -10.32
C GLU A 10 5.68 10.99 -11.51
N PRO A 11 6.50 10.11 -12.10
CA PRO A 11 6.14 9.41 -13.34
C PRO A 11 5.02 8.39 -13.18
N THR A 12 4.71 7.96 -11.96
CA THR A 12 3.65 6.99 -11.65
C THR A 12 2.28 7.64 -11.43
N ASN A 13 2.24 8.97 -11.20
CA ASN A 13 0.98 9.68 -11.01
C ASN A 13 0.06 9.52 -12.21
N HIS A 14 -1.20 9.18 -11.94
CA HIS A 14 -2.27 9.00 -12.95
C HIS A 14 -2.06 7.84 -13.94
N LEU A 15 -1.02 7.02 -13.79
CA LEU A 15 -0.85 5.80 -14.56
C LEU A 15 -1.65 4.66 -13.94
N ASP A 16 -2.19 3.79 -14.79
CA ASP A 16 -2.76 2.53 -14.32
C ASP A 16 -1.68 1.48 -14.04
N MET A 17 -2.06 0.41 -13.36
CA MET A 17 -1.12 -0.64 -12.91
C MET A 17 -0.31 -1.27 -14.04
N ASP A 18 -0.93 -1.45 -15.22
CA ASP A 18 -0.26 -2.02 -16.38
C ASP A 18 0.86 -1.10 -16.88
N SER A 19 0.57 0.22 -16.92
CA SER A 19 1.53 1.26 -17.33
C SER A 19 2.67 1.41 -16.32
N ILE A 20 2.38 1.34 -15.02
CA ILE A 20 3.40 1.36 -13.96
C ILE A 20 4.33 0.15 -14.09
N THR A 21 3.78 -1.06 -14.24
CA THR A 21 4.56 -2.29 -14.44
C THR A 21 5.44 -2.23 -15.69
N TRP A 22 4.91 -1.66 -16.78
CA TRP A 22 5.71 -1.44 -17.99
C TRP A 22 6.88 -0.49 -17.73
N LEU A 23 6.64 0.62 -16.99
CA LEU A 23 7.67 1.60 -16.67
C LEU A 23 8.75 1.00 -15.76
N GLU A 24 8.38 0.22 -14.75
CA GLU A 24 9.30 -0.53 -13.88
C GLU A 24 10.26 -1.41 -14.72
N ASN A 25 9.68 -2.23 -15.61
CA ASN A 25 10.46 -3.12 -16.47
C ASN A 25 11.37 -2.35 -17.44
N TYR A 26 10.92 -1.21 -17.96
CA TYR A 26 11.71 -0.36 -18.82
C TYR A 26 12.91 0.23 -18.10
N LEU A 27 12.70 0.78 -16.89
CA LEU A 27 13.78 1.38 -16.10
C LEU A 27 14.78 0.35 -15.58
N ALA A 28 14.34 -0.86 -15.23
CA ALA A 28 15.23 -1.96 -14.83
C ALA A 28 16.24 -2.35 -15.93
N GLN A 29 15.89 -2.14 -17.20
CA GLN A 29 16.74 -2.43 -18.35
C GLN A 29 17.49 -1.19 -18.89
N TYR A 30 17.24 -0.02 -18.28
CA TYR A 30 17.82 1.23 -18.76
C TYR A 30 19.32 1.31 -18.45
N LYS A 31 20.14 1.58 -19.47
CA LYS A 31 21.62 1.58 -19.33
C LYS A 31 22.19 2.91 -18.84
N GLY A 32 21.43 4.00 -18.92
CA GLY A 32 21.82 5.32 -18.45
C GLY A 32 21.54 5.52 -16.97
N SER A 33 21.86 6.70 -16.44
CA SER A 33 21.49 7.10 -15.10
C SER A 33 20.06 7.60 -15.07
N VAL A 34 19.31 7.25 -14.01
CA VAL A 34 17.94 7.73 -13.79
C VAL A 34 17.91 8.50 -12.48
N LEU A 35 17.39 9.71 -12.50
CA LEU A 35 17.02 10.47 -11.30
C LEU A 35 15.52 10.73 -11.36
N LEU A 36 14.80 10.22 -10.36
CA LEU A 36 13.35 10.36 -10.30
C LEU A 36 12.90 10.93 -8.94
N VAL A 37 11.80 11.66 -8.97
CA VAL A 37 11.06 12.08 -7.78
C VAL A 37 9.77 11.29 -7.78
N THR A 38 9.45 10.61 -6.68
CA THR A 38 8.19 9.88 -6.55
C THR A 38 7.83 9.62 -5.10
N HIS A 39 6.53 9.48 -4.83
CA HIS A 39 5.96 9.04 -3.57
C HIS A 39 5.45 7.58 -3.64
N ASP A 40 5.57 6.93 -4.80
CA ASP A 40 5.21 5.53 -5.00
C ASP A 40 6.26 4.61 -4.37
N ARG A 41 5.91 4.06 -3.20
CA ARG A 41 6.81 3.22 -2.40
C ARG A 41 7.12 1.89 -3.07
N TYR A 42 6.16 1.32 -3.80
CA TYR A 42 6.36 0.07 -4.52
C TYR A 42 7.30 0.25 -5.72
N PHE A 43 7.19 1.40 -6.38
CA PHE A 43 8.11 1.78 -7.44
C PHE A 43 9.54 2.01 -6.90
N LEU A 44 9.66 2.65 -5.73
CA LEU A 44 10.94 2.80 -5.02
C LEU A 44 11.55 1.45 -4.60
N GLU A 45 10.72 0.45 -4.29
CA GLU A 45 11.18 -0.89 -3.94
C GLU A 45 11.85 -1.58 -5.11
N ASN A 46 11.27 -1.47 -6.31
CA ASN A 46 11.66 -2.28 -7.48
C ASN A 46 12.59 -1.56 -8.46
N ALA A 47 12.54 -0.23 -8.55
CA ALA A 47 13.18 0.52 -9.63
C ALA A 47 14.45 1.27 -9.23
N VAL A 48 14.74 1.42 -7.92
CA VAL A 48 15.87 2.24 -7.46
C VAL A 48 16.92 1.46 -6.69
N THR A 49 18.15 1.96 -6.70
CA THR A 49 19.29 1.41 -5.95
C THR A 49 19.80 2.37 -4.88
N LYS A 50 19.31 3.60 -4.87
CA LYS A 50 19.62 4.64 -3.89
C LYS A 50 18.42 5.56 -3.72
N ILE A 51 18.19 5.98 -2.49
CA ILE A 51 17.16 6.97 -2.14
C ILE A 51 17.84 8.20 -1.55
N ILE A 52 17.42 9.38 -1.99
CA ILE A 52 17.90 10.66 -1.48
C ILE A 52 16.71 11.35 -0.83
N GLU A 53 16.74 11.47 0.49
CA GLU A 53 15.71 12.20 1.26
C GLU A 53 16.09 13.67 1.38
N LEU A 54 15.15 14.54 1.02
CA LEU A 54 15.28 15.99 1.24
C LEU A 54 14.50 16.36 2.50
N LYS A 55 15.21 16.65 3.59
CA LYS A 55 14.60 17.00 4.88
C LYS A 55 15.30 18.23 5.49
N ASN A 56 14.51 19.21 5.95
CA ASN A 56 15.00 20.41 6.63
C ASN A 56 16.12 21.17 5.88
N GLY A 57 16.06 21.20 4.54
CA GLY A 57 17.08 21.85 3.70
C GLY A 57 18.38 21.06 3.57
N GLY A 58 18.48 19.85 4.11
CA GLY A 58 19.57 18.91 3.94
C GLY A 58 19.22 17.77 3.01
N LEU A 59 20.25 17.09 2.51
CA LEU A 59 20.13 15.87 1.70
C LEU A 59 20.71 14.69 2.50
N GLU A 60 19.92 13.65 2.68
CA GLU A 60 20.37 12.39 3.27
C GLU A 60 20.32 11.29 2.21
N VAL A 61 21.40 10.50 2.10
CA VAL A 61 21.54 9.45 1.11
C VAL A 61 21.45 8.10 1.79
N TYR A 62 20.60 7.25 1.25
CA TYR A 62 20.40 5.86 1.68
C TYR A 62 20.72 4.94 0.50
N THR A 63 21.43 3.86 0.77
CA THR A 63 21.77 2.87 -0.26
C THR A 63 20.85 1.67 -0.14
N GLY A 64 20.30 1.25 -1.27
CA GLY A 64 19.35 0.16 -1.35
C GLY A 64 17.99 0.61 -1.87
N ASN A 65 16.98 -0.22 -1.67
CA ASN A 65 15.59 -0.02 -2.03
C ASN A 65 14.80 0.71 -0.91
N TYR A 66 13.48 0.71 -1.00
CA TYR A 66 12.63 1.40 -0.01
C TYR A 66 12.65 0.71 1.37
N GLU A 67 12.71 -0.62 1.42
CA GLU A 67 12.82 -1.37 2.68
C GLU A 67 14.14 -1.07 3.39
N ASP A 68 15.26 -1.08 2.66
CA ASP A 68 16.57 -0.68 3.17
C ASP A 68 16.57 0.76 3.72
N TYR A 69 15.89 1.68 3.01
CA TYR A 69 15.71 3.06 3.45
C TYR A 69 14.98 3.13 4.79
N LEU A 70 13.83 2.45 4.92
CA LEU A 70 13.06 2.42 6.18
C LEU A 70 13.89 1.88 7.34
N PHE A 71 14.64 0.80 7.12
CA PHE A 71 15.50 0.21 8.12
C PHE A 71 16.60 1.20 8.55
N GLN A 72 17.36 1.75 7.61
CA GLN A 72 18.43 2.72 7.89
C GLN A 72 17.89 4.00 8.55
N LYS A 73 16.70 4.48 8.12
CA LYS A 73 16.03 5.64 8.72
C LYS A 73 15.66 5.35 10.17
N SER A 74 15.05 4.21 10.46
CA SER A 74 14.66 3.82 11.82
C SER A 74 15.86 3.71 12.76
N GLU A 75 17.00 3.16 12.32
CA GLU A 75 18.22 3.11 13.09
C GLU A 75 18.79 4.52 13.40
N ARG A 76 18.80 5.41 12.39
CA ARG A 76 19.24 6.79 12.58
C ARG A 76 18.35 7.55 13.55
N GLU A 77 17.03 7.42 13.42
CA GLU A 77 16.06 8.05 14.33
C GLU A 77 16.22 7.52 15.76
N ALA A 78 16.42 6.22 15.95
CA ALA A 78 16.66 5.65 17.27
C ALA A 78 17.98 6.15 17.91
N ILE A 79 19.03 6.37 17.11
CA ILE A 79 20.27 6.97 17.56
C ILE A 79 20.05 8.44 17.92
N GLN A 80 19.35 9.19 17.08
CA GLN A 80 19.03 10.60 17.30
C GLN A 80 18.21 10.80 18.58
N GLN A 81 17.15 9.99 18.78
CA GLN A 81 16.34 10.04 20.01
C GLN A 81 17.18 9.82 21.27
N LYS A 82 18.10 8.84 21.24
CA LYS A 82 19.02 8.62 22.37
C LYS A 82 19.97 9.79 22.62
N MET A 83 20.40 10.48 21.55
CA MET A 83 21.22 11.71 21.67
C MET A 83 20.40 12.85 22.25
N ASP A 84 19.18 13.05 21.76
CA ASP A 84 18.26 14.09 22.22
C ASP A 84 17.87 13.89 23.69
N GLU A 85 17.59 12.65 24.12
CA GLU A 85 17.37 12.33 25.55
C GLU A 85 18.57 12.68 26.42
N LYS A 86 19.78 12.36 25.95
CA LYS A 86 21.02 12.74 26.68
C LYS A 86 21.20 14.24 26.76
N GLN A 87 20.95 14.95 25.67
CA GLN A 87 21.01 16.41 25.64
C GLN A 87 19.96 17.04 26.55
N LEU A 88 18.73 16.53 26.54
CA LEU A 88 17.66 16.97 27.43
C LEU A 88 18.00 16.74 28.91
N LYS A 89 18.59 15.60 29.27
CA LYS A 89 19.06 15.31 30.62
C LYS A 89 20.17 16.31 31.02
N LEU A 90 21.11 16.57 30.10
CA LEU A 90 22.17 17.55 30.32
C LEU A 90 21.59 18.96 30.50
N TYR A 91 20.68 19.38 29.60
CA TYR A 91 19.99 20.67 29.69
C TYR A 91 19.27 20.84 31.05
N LYS A 92 18.48 19.82 31.47
CA LYS A 92 17.79 19.85 32.77
C LYS A 92 18.77 20.00 33.94
N SER A 93 19.93 19.34 33.88
CA SER A 93 20.95 19.43 34.92
C SER A 93 21.62 20.84 34.95
N GLU A 94 21.91 21.39 33.78
CA GLU A 94 22.48 22.72 33.64
C GLU A 94 21.46 23.82 34.03
N LEU A 95 20.16 23.63 33.69
CA LEU A 95 19.09 24.51 34.10
C LEU A 95 18.94 24.56 35.64
N GLN A 96 19.02 23.39 36.32
CA GLN A 96 19.02 23.36 37.78
C GLN A 96 20.21 24.09 38.40
N TRP A 97 21.37 23.96 37.75
CA TRP A 97 22.58 24.70 38.20
C TRP A 97 22.41 26.20 37.99
N MET A 98 21.88 26.66 36.86
CA MET A 98 21.60 28.08 36.60
C MET A 98 20.60 28.65 37.60
N ARG A 99 19.49 27.92 37.91
CA ARG A 99 18.48 28.35 38.91
C ARG A 99 19.02 28.46 40.34
N LYS A 100 20.09 27.76 40.68
CA LYS A 100 20.77 27.87 42.00
C LYS A 100 21.66 29.11 42.12
N GLY A 101 21.59 30.05 41.20
CA GLY A 101 22.24 31.37 41.29
C GLY A 101 23.75 31.34 40.93
N ALA A 102 24.04 30.81 39.73
CA ALA A 102 25.39 30.80 39.16
C ALA A 102 25.91 32.25 38.99
N LYS A 103 26.82 32.68 39.90
CA LYS A 103 27.48 34.00 39.80
C LYS A 103 28.64 33.87 38.81
N ALA A 104 28.55 34.54 37.67
CA ALA A 104 29.55 34.56 36.59
C ALA A 104 30.84 35.30 37.00
N ARG A 105 31.60 34.77 37.98
CA ARG A 105 32.85 35.41 38.46
C ARG A 105 34.12 34.80 37.89
N THR A 106 34.06 33.67 37.18
CA THR A 106 35.24 33.00 36.61
C THR A 106 35.04 32.63 35.15
N THR A 107 36.13 32.55 34.38
CA THR A 107 36.12 32.19 32.95
C THR A 107 35.51 30.78 32.72
N LYS A 108 35.65 29.85 33.65
CA LYS A 108 34.99 28.53 33.58
C LYS A 108 33.48 28.61 33.71
N GLN A 109 32.94 29.54 34.47
CA GLN A 109 31.52 29.76 34.65
C GLN A 109 30.90 30.40 33.40
N GLN A 110 31.60 31.35 32.77
CA GLN A 110 31.17 31.92 31.49
C GLN A 110 31.13 30.90 30.38
N ALA A 111 32.11 30.03 30.23
CA ALA A 111 32.12 28.96 29.25
C ALA A 111 30.98 27.93 29.48
N ARG A 112 30.50 27.75 30.73
CA ARG A 112 29.37 26.90 31.07
C ARG A 112 28.04 27.57 30.75
N ILE A 113 27.92 28.87 30.92
CA ILE A 113 26.75 29.68 30.53
C ILE A 113 26.59 29.65 29.01
N HIS A 114 27.64 29.89 28.24
CA HIS A 114 27.59 29.78 26.78
C HIS A 114 27.20 28.40 26.30
N ARG A 115 27.70 27.31 26.92
CA ARG A 115 27.26 25.94 26.63
C ARG A 115 25.78 25.74 26.94
N PHE A 116 25.25 26.34 28.00
CA PHE A 116 23.81 26.25 28.32
C PHE A 116 22.98 26.96 27.27
N GLU A 117 23.38 28.17 26.82
CA GLU A 117 22.71 28.94 25.75
C GLU A 117 22.70 28.15 24.42
N ASP A 118 23.79 27.45 24.09
CA ASP A 118 23.88 26.60 22.91
C ASP A 118 22.97 25.35 23.04
N LEU A 119 22.96 24.70 24.22
CA LEU A 119 22.07 23.59 24.53
C LEU A 119 20.58 23.98 24.49
N GLU A 120 20.26 25.19 24.97
CA GLU A 120 18.90 25.72 24.94
C GLU A 120 18.38 25.88 23.51
N LYS A 121 19.20 26.41 22.60
CA LYS A 121 18.86 26.55 21.17
C LYS A 121 18.60 25.20 20.52
N VAL A 122 19.45 24.22 20.76
CA VAL A 122 19.33 22.87 20.21
C VAL A 122 18.10 22.15 20.78
N THR A 123 17.86 22.27 22.09
CA THR A 123 16.72 21.57 22.75
C THR A 123 15.37 22.18 22.36
N GLN A 124 15.31 23.49 22.03
CA GLN A 124 14.08 24.10 21.52
C GLN A 124 13.70 23.65 20.11
N GLN A 125 14.65 23.13 19.32
CA GLN A 125 14.42 22.60 17.98
C GLN A 125 13.97 21.15 17.96
N SER A 126 14.21 20.39 19.03
CA SER A 126 13.97 18.92 19.06
C SER A 126 12.68 18.48 19.78
N THR A 127 11.75 19.39 20.08
CA THR A 127 10.50 19.04 20.76
C THR A 127 9.35 18.80 19.80
N THR A 128 9.43 17.80 18.92
CA THR A 128 8.23 17.37 18.20
C THR A 128 8.41 15.96 17.67
N ASP A 129 7.99 14.95 18.43
CA ASP A 129 7.56 13.65 17.85
C ASP A 129 7.00 12.76 18.96
N ALA A 130 5.83 13.12 19.51
CA ALA A 130 4.98 12.17 20.21
C ALA A 130 3.94 11.70 19.19
N LYS A 131 4.13 10.51 18.61
CA LYS A 131 3.11 9.87 17.78
C LYS A 131 1.90 9.57 18.67
N LEU A 132 0.82 10.33 18.50
CA LEU A 132 -0.50 9.99 19.05
C LEU A 132 -1.13 8.95 18.10
N GLU A 133 -1.41 7.75 18.61
CA GLU A 133 -2.30 6.82 17.92
C GLU A 133 -3.71 7.38 17.98
N ILE A 134 -4.25 7.80 16.85
CA ILE A 134 -5.60 8.38 16.76
C ILE A 134 -6.58 7.29 16.39
N GLN A 135 -7.38 6.84 17.35
CA GLN A 135 -8.56 6.03 17.12
C GLN A 135 -9.80 6.90 17.33
N LEU A 136 -10.35 7.46 16.25
CA LEU A 136 -11.58 8.26 16.35
C LEU A 136 -12.80 7.37 16.64
N ASP A 137 -13.65 7.81 17.59
CA ASP A 137 -14.91 7.13 17.88
C ASP A 137 -15.86 7.30 16.69
N GLY A 138 -16.05 6.21 15.93
CA GLY A 138 -16.99 6.17 14.82
C GLY A 138 -18.44 6.19 15.33
N SER A 139 -19.34 6.93 14.67
CA SER A 139 -20.77 6.85 14.96
C SER A 139 -21.27 5.42 14.67
N ARG A 140 -22.22 4.92 15.49
CA ARG A 140 -22.75 3.56 15.39
C ARG A 140 -23.23 3.25 13.96
N LEU A 141 -22.68 2.20 13.36
CA LEU A 141 -22.98 1.77 11.99
C LEU A 141 -23.81 0.47 12.03
N GLY A 142 -24.87 0.41 11.23
CA GLY A 142 -25.65 -0.82 11.03
C GLY A 142 -24.83 -1.85 10.25
N LYS A 143 -25.15 -3.14 10.35
CA LYS A 143 -24.41 -4.22 9.67
C LYS A 143 -24.32 -4.06 8.13
N ARG A 144 -25.32 -3.48 7.48
CA ARG A 144 -25.37 -3.22 6.04
C ARG A 144 -25.20 -1.73 5.80
N VAL A 145 -24.21 -1.39 4.97
CA VAL A 145 -23.87 -0.01 4.60
C VAL A 145 -24.56 0.36 3.30
N PHE A 146 -24.25 -0.39 2.24
CA PHE A 146 -24.90 -0.27 0.95
C PHE A 146 -25.39 -1.63 0.51
N ASN A 147 -26.61 -1.70 -0.01
CA ASN A 147 -27.13 -2.89 -0.67
C ASN A 147 -27.46 -2.54 -2.13
N LEU A 148 -26.71 -3.12 -3.02
CA LEU A 148 -26.86 -3.00 -4.48
C LEU A 148 -27.69 -4.17 -4.98
N GLU A 149 -28.83 -3.94 -5.59
CA GLU A 149 -29.71 -4.96 -6.14
C GLU A 149 -29.91 -4.70 -7.63
N HIS A 150 -29.36 -5.58 -8.47
CA HIS A 150 -29.48 -5.54 -9.92
C HIS A 150 -29.09 -4.19 -10.55
N ILE A 151 -28.03 -3.57 -10.02
CA ILE A 151 -27.60 -2.22 -10.46
C ILE A 151 -27.07 -2.25 -11.88
N SER A 152 -27.60 -1.31 -12.69
CA SER A 152 -27.03 -0.92 -13.97
C SER A 152 -26.57 0.53 -13.91
N LEU A 153 -25.28 0.76 -14.19
CA LEU A 153 -24.64 2.06 -14.08
C LEU A 153 -23.90 2.38 -15.39
N PHE A 154 -24.04 3.63 -15.86
CA PHE A 154 -23.38 4.12 -17.07
C PHE A 154 -22.54 5.36 -16.77
N ALA A 155 -21.43 5.49 -17.48
CA ALA A 155 -20.65 6.73 -17.60
C ALA A 155 -20.67 7.17 -19.07
N GLY A 156 -21.55 8.11 -19.39
CA GLY A 156 -21.87 8.45 -20.78
C GLY A 156 -22.47 7.24 -21.50
N GLU A 157 -21.83 6.79 -22.58
CA GLU A 157 -22.27 5.61 -23.34
C GLU A 157 -21.69 4.28 -22.79
N LYS A 158 -20.65 4.34 -21.94
CA LYS A 158 -19.99 3.15 -21.39
C LYS A 158 -20.78 2.57 -20.22
N GLN A 159 -21.14 1.30 -20.31
CA GLN A 159 -21.74 0.56 -19.20
C GLN A 159 -20.66 0.14 -18.19
N ILE A 160 -20.77 0.63 -16.97
CA ILE A 160 -19.83 0.36 -15.86
C ILE A 160 -20.28 -0.86 -15.05
N LEU A 161 -21.58 -0.94 -14.77
CA LEU A 161 -22.20 -2.08 -14.08
C LEU A 161 -23.36 -2.59 -14.91
N ASN A 162 -23.46 -3.91 -15.01
CA ASN A 162 -24.53 -4.61 -15.70
C ASN A 162 -25.11 -5.69 -14.78
N ASP A 163 -26.32 -5.45 -14.28
CA ASP A 163 -27.04 -6.38 -13.41
C ASP A 163 -26.20 -6.81 -12.17
N PHE A 164 -25.53 -5.85 -11.55
CA PHE A 164 -24.60 -6.11 -10.46
C PHE A 164 -25.30 -6.03 -9.10
N SER A 165 -25.14 -7.08 -8.29
CA SER A 165 -25.66 -7.13 -6.92
C SER A 165 -24.52 -7.37 -5.93
N TYR A 166 -24.44 -6.51 -4.90
CA TYR A 166 -23.40 -6.61 -3.86
C TYR A 166 -23.84 -5.93 -2.57
N ILE A 167 -23.42 -6.47 -1.43
CA ILE A 167 -23.74 -5.91 -0.11
C ILE A 167 -22.43 -5.47 0.55
N PHE A 168 -22.28 -4.16 0.78
CA PHE A 168 -21.19 -3.60 1.58
C PHE A 168 -21.55 -3.66 3.05
N GLN A 169 -20.64 -4.19 3.85
CA GLN A 169 -20.80 -4.37 5.29
C GLN A 169 -20.07 -3.27 6.09
N SER A 170 -20.41 -3.15 7.37
CA SER A 170 -19.86 -2.10 8.24
C SER A 170 -18.35 -2.13 8.46
N ASN A 171 -17.73 -3.28 8.29
CA ASN A 171 -16.30 -3.45 8.52
C ASN A 171 -15.54 -3.71 7.21
N ASP A 172 -16.17 -3.49 6.06
CA ASP A 172 -15.51 -3.75 4.77
C ASP A 172 -14.38 -2.76 4.52
N ARG A 173 -13.26 -3.31 4.07
CA ARG A 173 -12.07 -2.64 3.59
C ARG A 173 -11.89 -3.00 2.12
N ILE A 174 -12.43 -2.17 1.23
CA ILE A 174 -12.51 -2.52 -0.20
C ILE A 174 -11.67 -1.57 -1.04
N GLY A 175 -10.68 -2.13 -1.75
CA GLY A 175 -9.98 -1.46 -2.82
C GLY A 175 -10.72 -1.64 -4.15
N ILE A 176 -10.99 -0.55 -4.87
CA ILE A 176 -11.56 -0.60 -6.22
C ILE A 176 -10.41 -0.45 -7.21
N VAL A 177 -10.19 -1.47 -8.03
CA VAL A 177 -9.11 -1.51 -9.02
C VAL A 177 -9.66 -1.71 -10.43
N GLY A 178 -8.90 -1.29 -11.42
CA GLY A 178 -9.26 -1.40 -12.84
C GLY A 178 -8.52 -0.38 -13.68
N LYS A 179 -8.57 -0.55 -15.00
CA LYS A 179 -7.92 0.35 -15.97
C LYS A 179 -8.41 1.79 -15.84
N ASN A 180 -7.62 2.73 -16.35
CA ASN A 180 -8.08 4.11 -16.47
C ASN A 180 -9.33 4.18 -17.34
N GLY A 181 -10.35 4.94 -16.89
CA GLY A 181 -11.65 4.99 -17.57
C GLY A 181 -12.55 3.76 -17.37
N ALA A 182 -12.21 2.83 -16.45
CA ALA A 182 -13.09 1.69 -16.11
C ALA A 182 -14.34 2.10 -15.32
N GLY A 183 -14.43 3.35 -14.83
CA GLY A 183 -15.60 3.85 -14.10
C GLY A 183 -15.45 3.82 -12.58
N LYS A 184 -14.23 3.76 -12.05
CA LYS A 184 -13.93 3.75 -10.60
C LYS A 184 -14.57 4.93 -9.87
N THR A 185 -14.28 6.15 -10.31
CA THR A 185 -14.87 7.39 -9.77
C THR A 185 -16.40 7.42 -9.93
N THR A 186 -16.92 6.90 -11.04
CA THR A 186 -18.38 6.85 -11.28
C THR A 186 -19.07 5.93 -10.26
N LEU A 187 -18.44 4.80 -9.92
CA LEU A 187 -18.94 3.90 -8.90
C LEU A 187 -18.96 4.58 -7.52
N LEU A 188 -17.88 5.28 -7.13
CA LEU A 188 -17.86 6.05 -5.88
C LEU A 188 -18.91 7.15 -5.84
N ASN A 189 -19.09 7.91 -6.93
CA ASN A 189 -20.12 8.93 -7.04
C ASN A 189 -21.53 8.36 -6.89
N MET A 190 -21.78 7.16 -7.43
CA MET A 190 -23.05 6.45 -7.26
C MET A 190 -23.25 6.08 -5.78
N LEU A 191 -22.24 5.51 -5.11
CA LEU A 191 -22.32 5.18 -3.68
C LEU A 191 -22.49 6.41 -2.79
N ALA A 192 -21.93 7.55 -3.20
CA ALA A 192 -22.14 8.84 -2.53
C ALA A 192 -23.55 9.45 -2.79
N GLY A 193 -24.33 8.87 -3.70
CA GLY A 193 -25.65 9.39 -4.07
C GLY A 193 -25.59 10.59 -5.02
N GLU A 194 -24.45 10.88 -5.64
CA GLU A 194 -24.27 12.03 -6.54
C GLU A 194 -24.70 11.74 -7.99
N ILE A 195 -24.73 10.46 -8.36
CA ILE A 195 -25.12 10.00 -9.69
C ILE A 195 -26.29 9.04 -9.57
N ALA A 196 -27.31 9.25 -10.41
CA ALA A 196 -28.47 8.37 -10.48
C ALA A 196 -28.10 7.04 -11.16
N ILE A 197 -28.66 5.95 -10.68
CA ILE A 197 -28.57 4.62 -11.29
C ILE A 197 -29.52 4.54 -12.50
N ALA A 198 -29.12 3.79 -13.52
CA ALA A 198 -29.96 3.58 -14.71
C ALA A 198 -31.00 2.44 -14.49
N GLY A 199 -30.70 1.50 -13.61
CA GLY A 199 -31.59 0.39 -13.25
C GLY A 199 -31.19 -0.25 -11.95
N GLY A 200 -32.13 -1.00 -11.34
CA GLY A 200 -31.91 -1.64 -10.05
C GLY A 200 -32.30 -0.78 -8.86
N ASN A 201 -31.80 -1.15 -7.66
CA ASN A 201 -32.12 -0.48 -6.42
C ASN A 201 -30.85 -0.33 -5.57
N LEU A 202 -30.55 0.91 -5.14
CA LEU A 202 -29.48 1.21 -4.19
C LEU A 202 -30.09 1.58 -2.83
N ILE A 203 -29.86 0.75 -1.83
CA ILE A 203 -30.33 0.99 -0.48
C ILE A 203 -29.14 1.40 0.37
N ILE A 204 -29.18 2.61 0.92
CA ILE A 204 -28.19 3.16 1.85
C ILE A 204 -28.73 3.01 3.26
N GLY A 205 -27.93 2.50 4.19
CA GLY A 205 -28.32 2.32 5.58
C GLY A 205 -28.67 3.66 6.25
N GLU A 206 -29.72 3.70 7.07
CA GLU A 206 -30.21 4.94 7.72
C GLU A 206 -29.17 5.62 8.62
N THR A 207 -28.22 4.86 9.17
CA THR A 207 -27.19 5.37 10.07
C THR A 207 -25.90 5.76 9.34
N VAL A 208 -25.87 5.63 8.02
CA VAL A 208 -24.68 5.89 7.21
C VAL A 208 -24.37 7.39 7.16
N LYS A 209 -23.13 7.73 7.52
CA LYS A 209 -22.54 9.07 7.40
C LYS A 209 -21.30 8.96 6.52
N ILE A 210 -21.44 9.39 5.28
CA ILE A 210 -20.36 9.30 4.28
C ILE A 210 -19.47 10.52 4.41
N ALA A 211 -18.14 10.30 4.45
CA ALA A 211 -17.17 11.30 4.04
C ALA A 211 -16.57 10.85 2.71
N TYR A 212 -16.60 11.72 1.74
CA TYR A 212 -16.09 11.45 0.40
C TYR A 212 -14.89 12.34 0.08
N TYR A 213 -13.71 11.72 0.02
CA TYR A 213 -12.48 12.35 -0.45
C TYR A 213 -12.40 12.21 -1.97
N LYS A 214 -12.56 13.32 -2.69
CA LYS A 214 -12.58 13.36 -4.16
C LYS A 214 -11.21 13.70 -4.72
N GLN A 215 -10.91 13.18 -5.89
CA GLN A 215 -9.70 13.49 -6.65
C GLN A 215 -9.57 15.01 -6.93
N LEU A 216 -10.66 15.68 -7.29
CA LEU A 216 -10.74 17.13 -7.36
C LEU A 216 -11.20 17.64 -5.99
N SER A 217 -10.27 18.13 -5.19
CA SER A 217 -10.54 18.66 -3.86
C SER A 217 -11.47 19.88 -3.93
N GLU A 218 -12.36 19.98 -2.95
CA GLU A 218 -13.16 21.19 -2.72
C GLU A 218 -12.25 22.41 -2.60
N VAL A 219 -12.65 23.53 -3.19
CA VAL A 219 -11.91 24.79 -3.06
C VAL A 219 -11.97 25.24 -1.60
N LEU A 220 -10.83 25.21 -0.92
CA LEU A 220 -10.75 25.68 0.45
C LEU A 220 -10.85 27.22 0.50
N PRO A 221 -11.45 27.79 1.54
CA PRO A 221 -11.55 29.24 1.70
C PRO A 221 -10.18 29.85 2.00
N ASP A 222 -9.61 30.54 1.02
CA ASP A 222 -8.27 31.12 1.09
C ASP A 222 -8.11 32.21 2.15
N ASP A 223 -9.19 32.83 2.58
CA ASP A 223 -9.25 33.92 3.56
C ASP A 223 -9.27 33.48 5.03
N LYS A 224 -9.47 32.16 5.27
CA LYS A 224 -9.51 31.61 6.63
C LYS A 224 -8.13 31.17 7.12
N ARG A 225 -7.97 31.18 8.45
CA ARG A 225 -6.82 30.58 9.12
C ARG A 225 -7.05 29.08 9.26
N VAL A 226 -5.98 28.30 9.17
CA VAL A 226 -5.99 26.83 9.25
C VAL A 226 -6.76 26.34 10.49
N ILE A 227 -6.41 26.82 11.67
CA ILE A 227 -7.05 26.43 12.93
C ILE A 227 -8.53 26.83 12.97
N ASN A 228 -8.88 28.05 12.56
CA ASN A 228 -10.25 28.55 12.60
C ASN A 228 -11.16 27.75 11.66
N TYR A 229 -10.65 27.36 10.51
CA TYR A 229 -11.38 26.56 9.55
C TYR A 229 -11.80 25.20 10.10
N LEU A 230 -10.91 24.54 10.86
CA LEU A 230 -11.23 23.27 11.49
C LEU A 230 -12.11 23.45 12.74
N GLN A 231 -11.92 24.51 13.53
CA GLN A 231 -12.74 24.80 14.69
C GLN A 231 -14.22 25.06 14.34
N GLU A 232 -14.52 25.52 13.14
CA GLU A 232 -15.91 25.64 12.66
C GLU A 232 -16.62 24.27 12.54
N ILE A 233 -15.86 23.18 12.40
CA ILE A 233 -16.38 21.82 12.26
C ILE A 233 -16.55 21.17 13.62
N ALA A 234 -15.53 21.25 14.45
CA ALA A 234 -15.51 20.74 15.80
C ALA A 234 -14.39 21.43 16.61
N GLU A 235 -14.67 21.84 17.85
CA GLU A 235 -13.63 22.35 18.75
C GLU A 235 -12.77 21.22 19.31
N GLU A 236 -13.37 20.05 19.52
CA GLU A 236 -12.74 18.86 20.06
C GLU A 236 -13.28 17.60 19.37
N VAL A 237 -12.42 16.61 19.24
CA VAL A 237 -12.78 15.29 18.68
C VAL A 237 -12.61 14.23 19.75
N LYS A 238 -13.64 13.41 20.00
CA LYS A 238 -13.54 12.26 20.90
C LYS A 238 -12.97 11.07 20.15
N LEU A 239 -11.97 10.43 20.73
CA LEU A 239 -11.40 9.16 20.27
C LEU A 239 -12.25 7.98 20.78
N SER A 240 -12.03 6.78 20.20
CA SER A 240 -12.78 5.55 20.56
C SER A 240 -12.59 5.10 22.01
N ASP A 241 -11.46 5.44 22.62
CA ASP A 241 -11.14 5.19 24.03
C ASP A 241 -11.68 6.26 24.99
N GLY A 242 -12.44 7.24 24.47
CA GLY A 242 -13.03 8.34 25.23
C GLY A 242 -12.09 9.53 25.47
N ILE A 243 -10.85 9.48 24.99
CA ILE A 243 -9.93 10.60 25.03
C ILE A 243 -10.46 11.72 24.12
N VAL A 244 -10.39 12.95 24.61
CA VAL A 244 -10.76 14.14 23.85
C VAL A 244 -9.50 14.77 23.31
N VAL A 245 -9.40 14.88 21.99
CA VAL A 245 -8.28 15.48 21.29
C VAL A 245 -8.69 16.86 20.76
N SER A 246 -7.86 17.86 21.01
CA SER A 246 -8.07 19.20 20.50
C SER A 246 -7.77 19.32 19.00
N VAL A 247 -8.32 20.34 18.34
CA VAL A 247 -8.00 20.66 16.94
C VAL A 247 -6.49 20.87 16.74
N THR A 248 -5.80 21.44 17.73
CA THR A 248 -4.36 21.68 17.70
C THR A 248 -3.57 20.36 17.63
N GLU A 249 -3.96 19.38 18.47
CA GLU A 249 -3.32 18.05 18.48
C GLU A 249 -3.61 17.30 17.18
N MET A 250 -4.83 17.40 16.64
CA MET A 250 -5.18 16.82 15.35
C MET A 250 -4.34 17.42 14.21
N LEU A 251 -4.15 18.73 14.22
CA LEU A 251 -3.26 19.40 13.26
C LEU A 251 -1.82 18.90 13.36
N GLU A 252 -1.27 18.79 14.59
CA GLU A 252 0.08 18.27 14.81
C GLU A 252 0.22 16.82 14.32
N THR A 253 -0.75 15.97 14.58
CA THR A 253 -0.75 14.58 14.08
C THR A 253 -0.77 14.50 12.56
N PHE A 254 -1.49 15.41 11.91
CA PHE A 254 -1.50 15.52 10.45
C PHE A 254 -0.35 16.41 9.92
N LEU A 255 0.75 16.47 10.68
CA LEU A 255 2.02 17.10 10.28
C LEU A 255 1.90 18.61 9.96
N PHE A 256 0.99 19.33 10.66
CA PHE A 256 0.94 20.78 10.66
C PHE A 256 1.67 21.32 11.89
N PRO A 257 2.88 21.90 11.74
CA PRO A 257 3.59 22.51 12.86
C PRO A 257 2.78 23.65 13.50
N ARG A 258 2.97 23.91 14.78
CA ARG A 258 2.23 24.96 15.53
C ARG A 258 2.31 26.34 14.89
N GLU A 259 3.44 26.63 14.26
CA GLU A 259 3.68 27.91 13.58
C GLU A 259 2.72 28.11 12.41
N THR A 260 2.26 27.02 11.76
CA THR A 260 1.36 27.08 10.60
C THR A 260 -0.12 27.14 10.98
N HIS A 261 -0.49 26.84 12.24
CA HIS A 261 -1.90 26.82 12.66
C HIS A 261 -2.60 28.18 12.50
N GLY A 262 -1.86 29.27 12.74
CA GLY A 262 -2.35 30.65 12.56
C GLY A 262 -2.23 31.20 11.14
N SER A 263 -1.62 30.45 10.21
CA SER A 263 -1.42 30.90 8.83
C SER A 263 -2.72 30.88 8.04
N LEU A 264 -2.78 31.68 6.97
CA LEU A 264 -3.90 31.65 6.03
C LEU A 264 -3.83 30.40 5.16
N ILE A 265 -4.99 29.83 4.80
CA ILE A 265 -5.09 28.66 3.90
C ILE A 265 -4.49 28.99 2.53
N SER A 266 -4.58 30.25 2.08
CA SER A 266 -3.94 30.72 0.83
C SER A 266 -2.42 30.52 0.80
N SER A 267 -1.75 30.55 1.96
CA SER A 267 -0.28 30.40 2.05
C SER A 267 0.19 28.93 2.05
N LEU A 268 -0.73 27.97 2.15
CA LEU A 268 -0.41 26.56 2.14
C LEU A 268 -0.06 26.08 0.73
N SER A 269 0.88 25.14 0.65
CA SER A 269 1.18 24.38 -0.57
C SER A 269 0.00 23.50 -0.99
N GLY A 270 0.02 23.01 -2.23
CA GLY A 270 -1.02 22.11 -2.74
C GLY A 270 -1.20 20.85 -1.89
N GLY A 271 -0.10 20.20 -1.48
CA GLY A 271 -0.11 19.02 -0.61
C GLY A 271 -0.65 19.33 0.78
N GLU A 272 -0.27 20.47 1.39
CA GLU A 272 -0.81 20.90 2.69
C GLU A 272 -2.32 21.21 2.60
N LYS A 273 -2.79 21.85 1.52
CA LYS A 273 -4.24 22.05 1.30
C LYS A 273 -5.01 20.74 1.23
N ARG A 274 -4.48 19.72 0.54
CA ARG A 274 -5.09 18.39 0.46
C ARG A 274 -5.11 17.68 1.82
N ARG A 275 -4.03 17.77 2.56
CA ARG A 275 -3.89 17.24 3.92
C ARG A 275 -4.89 17.91 4.88
N LEU A 276 -5.07 19.23 4.78
CA LEU A 276 -6.06 19.98 5.55
C LEU A 276 -7.49 19.55 5.19
N TYR A 277 -7.77 19.34 3.91
CA TYR A 277 -9.07 18.85 3.44
C TYR A 277 -9.37 17.43 3.95
N LEU A 278 -8.38 16.56 3.91
CA LEU A 278 -8.50 15.21 4.48
C LEU A 278 -8.82 15.29 5.97
N LEU A 279 -8.07 16.06 6.74
CA LEU A 279 -8.28 16.24 8.16
C LEU A 279 -9.70 16.79 8.46
N LYS A 280 -10.17 17.77 7.68
CA LYS A 280 -11.55 18.26 7.74
C LYS A 280 -12.57 17.13 7.64
N LEU A 281 -12.44 16.27 6.62
CA LEU A 281 -13.37 15.16 6.40
C LEU A 281 -13.38 14.18 7.58
N LEU A 282 -12.22 13.85 8.12
CA LEU A 282 -12.10 12.92 9.24
C LEU A 282 -12.72 13.49 10.52
N MET A 283 -12.61 14.80 10.75
CA MET A 283 -13.23 15.48 11.90
C MET A 283 -14.76 15.50 11.87
N THR A 284 -15.40 15.27 10.71
CA THR A 284 -16.88 15.16 10.63
C THR A 284 -17.44 13.89 11.28
N LYS A 285 -16.58 13.00 11.79
CA LYS A 285 -16.92 11.70 12.40
C LYS A 285 -17.78 10.83 11.48
N PRO A 286 -17.29 10.56 10.26
CA PRO A 286 -17.99 9.64 9.37
C PRO A 286 -17.95 8.21 9.93
N ASN A 287 -18.82 7.35 9.42
CA ASN A 287 -18.73 5.91 9.61
C ASN A 287 -18.57 5.14 8.30
N VAL A 288 -18.52 5.86 7.17
CA VAL A 288 -18.18 5.35 5.85
C VAL A 288 -17.23 6.34 5.18
N LEU A 289 -16.10 5.85 4.75
CA LEU A 289 -15.11 6.62 3.97
C LEU A 289 -15.13 6.15 2.53
N LEU A 290 -15.43 7.06 1.62
CA LEU A 290 -15.21 6.89 0.19
C LEU A 290 -14.00 7.72 -0.18
N MET A 291 -13.01 7.11 -0.85
CA MET A 291 -11.75 7.79 -1.18
C MET A 291 -11.40 7.55 -2.66
N ASP A 292 -11.27 8.62 -3.41
CA ASP A 292 -10.91 8.59 -4.82
C ASP A 292 -9.47 9.11 -5.00
N GLU A 293 -8.52 8.20 -5.24
CA GLU A 293 -7.09 8.44 -5.39
C GLU A 293 -6.50 9.31 -4.25
N PRO A 294 -6.66 8.89 -2.98
CA PRO A 294 -6.19 9.69 -1.84
C PRO A 294 -4.67 9.79 -1.78
N THR A 295 -3.97 8.89 -2.45
CA THR A 295 -2.50 8.82 -2.45
C THR A 295 -1.85 9.84 -3.39
N ASN A 296 -2.59 10.36 -4.35
CA ASN A 296 -2.07 11.37 -5.29
C ASN A 296 -1.70 12.66 -4.56
N ASP A 297 -0.49 13.15 -4.81
CA ASP A 297 0.04 14.41 -4.29
C ASP A 297 0.15 14.50 -2.74
N LEU A 298 0.13 13.37 -2.03
CA LEU A 298 0.48 13.27 -0.62
C LEU A 298 1.91 12.74 -0.47
N ASP A 299 2.68 13.33 0.43
CA ASP A 299 4.01 12.82 0.77
C ASP A 299 3.92 11.51 1.59
N ILE A 300 5.02 10.75 1.62
CA ILE A 300 5.10 9.43 2.28
C ILE A 300 4.73 9.52 3.78
N ASP A 301 5.15 10.57 4.46
CA ASP A 301 4.86 10.77 5.89
C ASP A 301 3.35 10.96 6.12
N THR A 302 2.70 11.75 5.26
CA THR A 302 1.22 11.94 5.29
C THR A 302 0.49 10.63 4.95
N LEU A 303 0.96 9.88 3.97
CA LEU A 303 0.39 8.57 3.63
C LEU A 303 0.47 7.60 4.81
N THR A 304 1.58 7.60 5.53
CA THR A 304 1.74 6.76 6.74
C THR A 304 0.70 7.14 7.81
N VAL A 305 0.50 8.44 8.08
CA VAL A 305 -0.52 8.92 9.03
C VAL A 305 -1.93 8.53 8.57
N LEU A 306 -2.22 8.65 7.27
CA LEU A 306 -3.51 8.23 6.71
C LEU A 306 -3.74 6.73 6.86
N GLU A 307 -2.75 5.90 6.56
CA GLU A 307 -2.82 4.43 6.71
C GLU A 307 -3.07 4.03 8.16
N ASP A 308 -2.33 4.59 9.11
CA ASP A 308 -2.50 4.33 10.54
C ASP A 308 -3.92 4.71 11.00
N TYR A 309 -4.42 5.86 10.54
CA TYR A 309 -5.79 6.28 10.79
C TYR A 309 -6.81 5.29 10.20
N LEU A 310 -6.67 4.92 8.91
CA LEU A 310 -7.60 4.01 8.25
C LEU A 310 -7.60 2.63 8.89
N ASN A 311 -6.45 2.12 9.33
CA ASN A 311 -6.36 0.83 10.04
C ASN A 311 -7.09 0.84 11.38
N SER A 312 -7.10 1.96 12.07
CA SER A 312 -7.81 2.15 13.34
C SER A 312 -9.27 2.57 13.16
N PHE A 313 -9.71 2.91 11.95
CA PHE A 313 -11.06 3.39 11.67
C PHE A 313 -12.10 2.27 11.83
N GLY A 314 -13.09 2.47 12.70
CA GLY A 314 -14.11 1.48 13.05
C GLY A 314 -15.28 1.36 12.07
N GLY A 315 -15.22 2.01 10.89
CA GLY A 315 -16.27 2.00 9.87
C GLY A 315 -15.84 1.34 8.56
N ALA A 316 -16.69 1.40 7.54
CA ALA A 316 -16.37 0.89 6.20
C ALA A 316 -15.45 1.86 5.44
N VAL A 317 -14.46 1.32 4.75
CA VAL A 317 -13.57 2.06 3.86
C VAL A 317 -13.69 1.49 2.44
N ILE A 318 -13.98 2.35 1.48
CA ILE A 318 -14.05 2.00 0.06
C ILE A 318 -13.14 2.99 -0.66
N THR A 319 -12.03 2.50 -1.19
CA THR A 319 -11.00 3.36 -1.77
C THR A 319 -10.66 2.96 -3.19
N VAL A 320 -10.45 3.94 -4.05
CA VAL A 320 -9.80 3.79 -5.34
C VAL A 320 -8.36 4.25 -5.17
N SER A 321 -7.39 3.45 -5.51
CA SER A 321 -5.99 3.84 -5.57
C SER A 321 -5.22 3.03 -6.60
N HIS A 322 -4.18 3.64 -7.15
CA HIS A 322 -3.15 2.97 -7.95
C HIS A 322 -1.90 2.66 -7.13
N ASP A 323 -1.81 3.13 -5.89
CA ASP A 323 -0.75 2.79 -4.95
C ASP A 323 -0.99 1.38 -4.37
N ARG A 324 -0.19 0.42 -4.82
CA ARG A 324 -0.24 -0.99 -4.39
C ARG A 324 0.03 -1.13 -2.89
N TYR A 325 1.03 -0.42 -2.39
CA TYR A 325 1.42 -0.48 -0.99
C TYR A 325 0.32 0.03 -0.06
N PHE A 326 -0.37 1.10 -0.48
CA PHE A 326 -1.53 1.62 0.23
C PHE A 326 -2.69 0.61 0.24
N LEU A 327 -2.99 -0.01 -0.92
CA LEU A 327 -4.05 -1.01 -1.01
C LEU A 327 -3.74 -2.25 -0.16
N ASP A 328 -2.50 -2.75 -0.17
CA ASP A 328 -2.08 -3.90 0.64
C ASP A 328 -2.22 -3.64 2.15
N LYS A 329 -2.05 -2.38 2.58
CA LYS A 329 -2.21 -2.01 3.99
C LYS A 329 -3.65 -1.76 4.42
N VAL A 330 -4.50 -1.30 3.53
CA VAL A 330 -5.82 -0.75 3.88
C VAL A 330 -6.97 -1.64 3.43
N ALA A 331 -6.80 -2.46 2.37
CA ALA A 331 -7.88 -3.25 1.78
C ALA A 331 -7.71 -4.75 2.06
N ASP A 332 -8.79 -5.38 2.52
CA ASP A 332 -8.89 -6.84 2.70
C ASP A 332 -9.57 -7.51 1.51
N LYS A 333 -10.18 -6.72 0.63
CA LYS A 333 -10.94 -7.17 -0.55
C LYS A 333 -10.72 -6.21 -1.69
N LEU A 334 -10.70 -6.73 -2.91
CA LEU A 334 -10.63 -5.93 -4.12
C LEU A 334 -11.90 -6.11 -4.96
N LEU A 335 -12.44 -4.99 -5.42
CA LEU A 335 -13.50 -4.96 -6.43
C LEU A 335 -12.88 -4.58 -7.78
N ILE A 336 -12.81 -5.53 -8.68
CA ILE A 336 -12.10 -5.41 -9.95
C ILE A 336 -13.08 -5.01 -11.03
N LEU A 337 -12.98 -3.76 -11.50
CA LEU A 337 -13.80 -3.28 -12.61
C LEU A 337 -13.20 -3.75 -13.94
N ASN A 338 -14.04 -4.35 -14.77
CA ASN A 338 -13.71 -4.82 -16.11
C ASN A 338 -14.60 -4.14 -17.16
N ASP A 339 -14.22 -4.27 -18.43
CA ASP A 339 -14.96 -3.68 -19.53
C ASP A 339 -16.30 -4.40 -19.84
N GLU A 340 -16.56 -5.55 -19.21
CA GLU A 340 -17.79 -6.33 -19.39
C GLU A 340 -18.94 -5.86 -18.48
N GLY A 341 -18.68 -4.91 -17.59
CA GLY A 341 -19.67 -4.40 -16.63
C GLY A 341 -20.05 -5.39 -15.51
N LYS A 342 -19.26 -6.44 -15.32
CA LYS A 342 -19.42 -7.44 -14.26
C LYS A 342 -18.19 -7.44 -13.36
N PRO A 343 -18.17 -6.60 -12.32
CA PRO A 343 -17.02 -6.54 -11.41
C PRO A 343 -16.72 -7.89 -10.77
N GLY A 344 -15.45 -8.24 -10.74
CA GLY A 344 -14.95 -9.38 -9.96
C GLY A 344 -14.71 -8.96 -8.52
N VAL A 345 -14.93 -9.86 -7.56
CA VAL A 345 -14.53 -9.68 -6.16
C VAL A 345 -13.38 -10.62 -5.86
N PHE A 346 -12.28 -10.08 -5.37
CA PHE A 346 -11.13 -10.84 -4.93
C PHE A 346 -10.98 -10.66 -3.40
N PHE A 347 -10.79 -11.75 -2.68
CA PHE A 347 -10.54 -11.74 -1.24
C PHE A 347 -9.04 -11.90 -1.02
N GLY A 348 -8.39 -10.87 -0.57
CA GLY A 348 -6.96 -10.76 -0.41
C GLY A 348 -6.47 -9.37 -0.76
N ASP A 349 -5.16 -9.15 -0.63
CA ASP A 349 -4.51 -7.89 -0.94
C ASP A 349 -4.19 -7.71 -2.44
N MET A 350 -3.62 -6.57 -2.79
CA MET A 350 -3.31 -6.23 -4.18
C MET A 350 -2.12 -7.06 -4.71
N SER A 351 -1.15 -7.35 -3.87
CA SER A 351 0.02 -8.15 -4.22
C SER A 351 -0.38 -9.59 -4.57
N GLU A 352 -1.25 -10.21 -3.77
CA GLU A 352 -1.81 -11.54 -4.05
C GLU A 352 -2.62 -11.55 -5.36
N TYR A 353 -3.46 -10.53 -5.57
CA TYR A 353 -4.22 -10.40 -6.82
C TYR A 353 -3.32 -10.34 -8.05
N LEU A 354 -2.25 -9.55 -8.00
CA LEU A 354 -1.31 -9.43 -9.13
C LEU A 354 -0.57 -10.73 -9.43
N LEU A 355 -0.21 -11.51 -8.40
CA LEU A 355 0.40 -12.84 -8.58
C LEU A 355 -0.56 -13.79 -9.30
N VAL A 356 -1.81 -13.87 -8.84
CA VAL A 356 -2.84 -14.72 -9.45
C VAL A 356 -3.16 -14.28 -10.89
N SER A 357 -3.23 -12.97 -11.14
CA SER A 357 -3.50 -12.44 -12.49
C SER A 357 -2.37 -12.78 -13.46
N ARG A 358 -1.10 -12.61 -13.06
CA ARG A 358 0.06 -12.96 -13.89
C ARG A 358 0.11 -14.46 -14.21
N GLN A 359 -0.23 -15.31 -13.25
CA GLN A 359 -0.31 -16.75 -13.49
C GLN A 359 -1.38 -17.09 -14.53
N LYS A 360 -2.58 -16.54 -14.40
CA LYS A 360 -3.68 -16.74 -15.37
C LYS A 360 -3.32 -16.22 -16.77
N GLU A 361 -2.67 -15.06 -16.87
CA GLU A 361 -2.21 -14.52 -18.15
C GLU A 361 -1.14 -15.41 -18.79
N SER A 362 -0.19 -15.93 -18.00
CA SER A 362 0.84 -16.84 -18.50
C SER A 362 0.25 -18.16 -18.99
N GLU A 363 -0.75 -18.70 -18.31
CA GLU A 363 -1.46 -19.91 -18.71
C GLU A 363 -2.31 -19.65 -19.97
N ALA A 364 -3.01 -18.52 -20.05
CA ALA A 364 -3.77 -18.13 -21.23
C ALA A 364 -2.86 -17.94 -22.45
N ALA A 365 -1.71 -17.25 -22.28
CA ALA A 365 -0.73 -17.09 -23.35
C ALA A 365 -0.14 -18.44 -23.82
N LYS A 366 0.14 -19.37 -22.89
CA LYS A 366 0.58 -20.75 -23.23
C LYS A 366 -0.51 -21.52 -23.99
N GLN A 367 -1.78 -21.31 -23.66
CA GLN A 367 -2.91 -21.92 -24.36
C GLN A 367 -3.14 -21.32 -25.75
N GLU A 368 -2.96 -19.99 -25.90
CA GLU A 368 -3.05 -19.35 -27.20
C GLU A 368 -1.89 -19.73 -28.13
N ILE A 369 -0.66 -19.84 -27.60
CA ILE A 369 0.48 -20.35 -28.37
C ILE A 369 0.23 -21.81 -28.78
N LYS A 370 -0.36 -22.64 -27.92
CA LYS A 370 -0.77 -24.01 -28.28
C LYS A 370 -1.90 -24.04 -29.33
N LYS A 371 -2.83 -23.07 -29.30
CA LYS A 371 -3.89 -22.93 -30.33
C LYS A 371 -3.37 -22.33 -31.65
N ALA A 372 -2.44 -21.38 -31.60
CA ALA A 372 -1.84 -20.76 -32.78
C ALA A 372 -0.81 -21.68 -33.46
N ALA A 373 -0.22 -22.61 -32.73
CA ALA A 373 0.67 -23.65 -33.27
C ALA A 373 -0.08 -24.86 -33.86
N ALA A 374 -1.41 -24.83 -33.93
CA ALA A 374 -2.17 -25.84 -34.65
C ALA A 374 -1.99 -25.63 -36.17
N PRO A 375 -1.37 -26.56 -36.92
CA PRO A 375 -1.18 -26.38 -38.35
C PRO A 375 -2.51 -26.47 -39.08
N VAL A 376 -2.66 -25.67 -40.14
CA VAL A 376 -3.73 -25.77 -41.14
C VAL A 376 -3.88 -27.23 -41.61
N PRO A 377 -5.05 -27.81 -41.68
CA PRO A 377 -5.20 -29.24 -41.96
C PRO A 377 -4.75 -29.59 -43.36
N ALA A 378 -3.58 -30.19 -43.50
CA ALA A 378 -3.33 -31.11 -44.61
C ALA A 378 -4.11 -32.40 -44.31
N GLN A 379 -5.02 -32.73 -45.20
CA GLN A 379 -5.73 -34.01 -45.19
C GLN A 379 -4.72 -35.15 -45.23
N ASP A 380 -4.41 -35.72 -44.05
CA ASP A 380 -4.01 -37.11 -43.94
C ASP A 380 -4.27 -37.59 -42.52
N ALA A 381 -4.92 -38.72 -42.39
CA ALA A 381 -5.45 -39.34 -41.19
C ALA A 381 -4.38 -39.50 -40.10
N VAL A 382 -4.41 -38.67 -39.04
CA VAL A 382 -3.70 -38.96 -37.80
C VAL A 382 -4.55 -39.96 -37.01
N LYS A 383 -4.06 -41.22 -36.97
CA LYS A 383 -4.56 -42.23 -36.04
C LYS A 383 -4.38 -41.68 -34.62
N GLU A 384 -5.44 -41.51 -33.87
CA GLU A 384 -5.41 -41.28 -32.44
C GLU A 384 -4.53 -42.33 -31.76
N LYS A 385 -3.53 -41.90 -31.00
CA LYS A 385 -2.63 -42.77 -30.25
C LYS A 385 -3.44 -43.39 -29.12
N THR A 386 -3.88 -44.61 -29.29
CA THR A 386 -4.74 -45.34 -28.36
C THR A 386 -3.99 -46.34 -27.47
N LYS A 387 -2.65 -46.39 -27.56
CA LYS A 387 -1.82 -47.32 -26.77
C LYS A 387 -0.46 -46.71 -26.46
N TRP A 388 0.06 -47.08 -25.29
CA TRP A 388 1.43 -46.75 -24.89
C TRP A 388 2.47 -47.30 -25.88
N THR A 389 3.58 -46.58 -26.01
CA THR A 389 4.80 -47.15 -26.57
C THR A 389 5.46 -48.03 -25.52
N TYR A 390 6.33 -48.95 -25.95
CA TYR A 390 7.05 -49.86 -25.04
C TYR A 390 7.85 -49.10 -23.95
N MET A 391 8.39 -47.94 -24.28
CA MET A 391 9.09 -47.09 -23.29
C MET A 391 8.14 -46.44 -22.29
N GLU A 392 6.99 -45.96 -22.74
CA GLU A 392 5.95 -45.38 -21.87
C GLU A 392 5.32 -46.45 -20.94
N GLN A 393 5.19 -47.68 -21.39
CA GLN A 393 4.71 -48.78 -20.54
C GLN A 393 5.73 -49.15 -19.46
N LYS A 394 7.02 -49.12 -19.76
CA LYS A 394 8.08 -49.36 -18.78
C LYS A 394 8.18 -48.20 -17.77
N GLU A 395 7.99 -46.98 -18.23
CA GLU A 395 7.96 -45.81 -17.40
C GLU A 395 6.75 -45.79 -16.46
N TRP A 396 5.58 -46.23 -16.94
CA TRP A 396 4.37 -46.39 -16.12
C TRP A 396 4.56 -47.40 -14.96
N GLU A 397 5.30 -48.48 -15.17
CA GLU A 397 5.59 -49.49 -14.15
C GLU A 397 6.48 -48.97 -13.00
N THR A 398 7.24 -47.89 -13.21
CA THR A 398 8.20 -47.36 -12.23
C THR A 398 7.85 -45.97 -11.69
N ILE A 399 6.94 -45.25 -12.33
CA ILE A 399 6.69 -43.84 -12.02
C ILE A 399 6.07 -43.63 -10.63
N GLU A 400 5.25 -44.55 -10.14
CA GLU A 400 4.66 -44.51 -8.80
C GLU A 400 5.73 -44.74 -7.72
N ASP A 401 6.67 -45.64 -7.97
CA ASP A 401 7.81 -45.88 -7.09
C ASP A 401 8.76 -44.65 -7.05
N ASP A 402 9.02 -44.03 -8.21
CA ASP A 402 9.85 -42.81 -8.33
C ASP A 402 9.19 -41.63 -7.59
N ILE A 403 7.87 -41.48 -7.66
CA ILE A 403 7.11 -40.45 -6.93
C ILE A 403 7.21 -40.70 -5.43
N ALA A 404 7.01 -41.95 -4.97
CA ALA A 404 7.10 -42.27 -3.56
C ALA A 404 8.51 -42.03 -2.99
N GLU A 405 9.57 -42.32 -3.75
CA GLU A 405 10.96 -42.07 -3.35
C GLU A 405 11.25 -40.58 -3.23
N LEU A 406 10.74 -39.73 -4.13
CA LEU A 406 10.89 -38.29 -4.09
C LEU A 406 10.10 -37.65 -2.93
N GLU A 407 8.91 -38.18 -2.61
CA GLU A 407 8.13 -37.72 -1.45
C GLU A 407 8.83 -38.08 -0.12
N GLU A 408 9.39 -39.28 0.01
CA GLU A 408 10.16 -39.70 1.18
C GLU A 408 11.43 -38.86 1.33
N LYS A 409 12.09 -38.54 0.22
CA LYS A 409 13.26 -37.64 0.20
C LYS A 409 12.89 -36.24 0.67
N GLY A 410 11.76 -35.67 0.22
CA GLY A 410 11.25 -34.37 0.65
C GLY A 410 10.99 -34.34 2.16
N GLN A 411 10.34 -35.39 2.71
CA GLN A 411 10.09 -35.48 4.16
C GLN A 411 11.37 -35.60 4.98
N THR A 412 12.36 -36.34 4.48
CA THR A 412 13.68 -36.48 5.13
C THR A 412 14.44 -35.15 5.15
N LEU A 413 14.42 -34.40 4.07
CA LEU A 413 15.04 -33.08 3.99
C LEU A 413 14.36 -32.06 4.90
N GLN A 414 13.02 -32.05 4.98
CA GLN A 414 12.28 -31.21 5.91
C GLN A 414 12.61 -31.53 7.39
N SER A 415 12.74 -32.83 7.71
CA SER A 415 13.14 -33.24 9.05
C SER A 415 14.58 -32.84 9.38
N ALA A 416 15.48 -32.96 8.41
CA ALA A 416 16.88 -32.52 8.56
C ALA A 416 17.01 -30.99 8.73
N MET A 417 16.15 -30.22 8.07
CA MET A 417 16.08 -28.76 8.27
C MET A 417 15.63 -28.39 9.68
N ALA A 418 14.63 -29.10 10.21
CA ALA A 418 14.17 -28.89 11.59
C ALA A 418 15.25 -29.20 12.64
N GLU A 419 16.07 -30.24 12.41
CA GLU A 419 17.18 -30.62 13.28
C GLU A 419 18.37 -29.65 13.22
N ASN A 420 18.58 -29.00 12.08
CA ASN A 420 19.70 -28.08 11.84
C ASN A 420 19.30 -26.59 11.85
N ALA A 421 18.20 -26.21 12.51
CA ALA A 421 17.62 -24.87 12.52
C ALA A 421 18.57 -23.74 12.98
N SER A 422 19.71 -24.06 13.59
CA SER A 422 20.71 -23.09 14.05
C SER A 422 21.92 -22.91 13.11
N ASP A 423 22.03 -23.68 12.03
CA ASP A 423 23.16 -23.65 11.09
C ASP A 423 22.70 -23.11 9.72
N PHE A 424 22.93 -21.82 9.49
CA PHE A 424 22.46 -21.10 8.30
C PHE A 424 23.04 -21.65 6.98
N GLU A 425 24.31 -22.09 6.96
CA GLU A 425 24.92 -22.64 5.74
C GLU A 425 24.27 -23.98 5.35
N LYS A 426 24.04 -24.84 6.35
CA LYS A 426 23.36 -26.13 6.12
C LYS A 426 21.88 -25.96 5.75
N LEU A 427 21.17 -25.00 6.38
CA LEU A 427 19.80 -24.69 6.02
C LEU A 427 19.66 -24.25 4.56
N THR A 428 20.58 -23.41 4.07
CA THR A 428 20.56 -22.96 2.68
C THR A 428 20.80 -24.13 1.70
N GLN A 429 21.72 -25.05 2.03
CA GLN A 429 21.95 -26.24 1.20
C GLN A 429 20.75 -27.19 1.22
N LEU A 430 20.19 -27.47 2.38
CA LEU A 430 19.02 -28.34 2.50
C LEU A 430 17.77 -27.75 1.84
N GLN A 431 17.62 -26.42 1.85
CA GLN A 431 16.54 -25.74 1.14
C GLN A 431 16.69 -25.93 -0.37
N GLN A 432 17.90 -25.78 -0.91
CA GLN A 432 18.14 -25.97 -2.33
C GLN A 432 17.91 -27.43 -2.79
N GLU A 433 18.31 -28.39 -1.95
CA GLU A 433 18.04 -29.82 -2.22
C GLU A 433 16.53 -30.16 -2.12
N LEU A 434 15.79 -29.46 -1.26
CA LEU A 434 14.33 -29.59 -1.16
C LEU A 434 13.63 -29.01 -2.39
N ASP A 435 14.02 -27.79 -2.82
CA ASP A 435 13.48 -27.16 -4.01
C ASP A 435 13.72 -28.01 -5.29
N ASP A 436 14.92 -28.62 -5.40
CA ASP A 436 15.25 -29.53 -6.51
C ASP A 436 14.42 -30.83 -6.46
N ALA A 437 14.16 -31.36 -5.26
CA ALA A 437 13.34 -32.55 -5.09
C ALA A 437 11.86 -32.28 -5.39
N GLU A 438 11.33 -31.13 -4.97
CA GLU A 438 9.95 -30.68 -5.27
C GLU A 438 9.75 -30.44 -6.77
N ALA A 439 10.73 -29.83 -7.45
CA ALA A 439 10.69 -29.64 -8.91
C ALA A 439 10.67 -30.98 -9.65
N ALA A 440 11.51 -31.93 -9.25
CA ALA A 440 11.52 -33.28 -9.83
C ALA A 440 10.21 -34.04 -9.56
N LEU A 441 9.64 -33.89 -8.39
CA LEU A 441 8.35 -34.48 -8.02
C LEU A 441 7.21 -33.92 -8.90
N ALA A 442 7.18 -32.60 -9.12
CA ALA A 442 6.19 -31.98 -10.00
C ALA A 442 6.28 -32.48 -11.45
N GLU A 443 7.50 -32.65 -11.99
CA GLU A 443 7.71 -33.22 -13.34
C GLU A 443 7.21 -34.66 -13.42
N LYS A 444 7.44 -35.49 -12.38
CA LYS A 444 6.97 -36.85 -12.33
C LYS A 444 5.45 -36.93 -12.22
N TRP A 445 4.78 -36.05 -11.46
CA TRP A 445 3.33 -35.96 -11.38
C TRP A 445 2.69 -35.58 -12.71
N GLU A 446 3.23 -34.56 -13.43
CA GLU A 446 2.76 -34.20 -14.77
C GLU A 446 2.90 -35.41 -15.74
N ARG A 447 4.00 -36.14 -15.63
CA ARG A 447 4.24 -37.31 -16.48
C ARG A 447 3.31 -38.46 -16.14
N TRP A 448 3.04 -38.70 -14.87
CA TRP A 448 2.05 -39.69 -14.41
C TRP A 448 0.65 -39.36 -14.91
N GLU A 449 0.23 -38.08 -14.82
CA GLU A 449 -1.07 -37.63 -15.34
C GLU A 449 -1.20 -37.84 -16.85
N TYR A 450 -0.15 -37.57 -17.61
CA TYR A 450 -0.12 -37.86 -19.05
C TYR A 450 -0.26 -39.36 -19.34
N LEU A 451 0.49 -40.19 -18.64
CA LEU A 451 0.47 -41.65 -18.86
C LEU A 451 -0.86 -42.27 -18.38
N SER A 452 -1.46 -41.77 -17.33
CA SER A 452 -2.75 -42.24 -16.79
C SER A 452 -3.91 -42.12 -17.78
N GLN A 453 -3.85 -41.14 -18.72
CA GLN A 453 -4.86 -40.97 -19.77
C GLN A 453 -4.94 -42.18 -20.73
N PHE A 454 -3.90 -42.99 -20.80
CA PHE A 454 -3.79 -44.18 -21.66
C PHE A 454 -3.84 -45.49 -20.88
N ALA A 455 -3.89 -45.43 -19.54
CA ALA A 455 -4.13 -46.57 -18.68
C ALA A 455 -5.62 -46.97 -18.84
N LYS A 456 -5.89 -48.03 -19.58
CA LYS A 456 -7.22 -48.66 -19.54
C LYS A 456 -7.19 -49.73 -18.47
N ASP A 457 -8.28 -49.74 -17.63
CA ASP A 457 -8.63 -50.84 -16.74
C ASP A 457 -8.53 -52.21 -17.39
#